data_565c643f06f3a193a7d99aa82a5678b2
#
_entry.id   565c643f06f3a193a7d99aa82a5678b2
#
_cell.length_a   1.000
_cell.length_b   1.000
_cell.length_c   1.000
_cell.angle_alpha   90.00
_cell.angle_beta   90.00
_cell.angle_gamma   90.00
#
_symmetry.space_group_name_H-M   'P 1'
#
loop_
_entity.id
_entity.type
_entity.pdbx_description
1 polymer ?
#
loop_
_entity_poly.entity_id
_entity_poly.type
_entity_poly.pdbx_seq_one_letter_code
_entity_poly.pdbx_strand_id
1 'polypeptide(L)'
;MLTFCFSIRKNAIHAKEEVFCCVEAVKHPSCARDQGFSTLLIAYMRFVLVGIVFRRRFASKMGLENVSAGNTSSRAGVVIVADDLTGACDAAVAFSCQGVETEVVLNWRCARNSSAEVVAIDTESREIPVQEAVTRLESVSRQLDLKAFVHIFKKVDSVFRGNTFDEIATTVREFPSDLAIMAPAYPALGRTSMDGIVRVHDIVGERTFAVWDRLHAAGLHPRHIPAGRTSEEVAGALRVSLQEGHRFVYCDAYSEEDLHAVVRGGEKLEVRILWIGSAGLAHALALNMSSDIGKHLSFRPGQVPRVAPSSGIVVFFVGSDHPVTQEQMISLRKQTNVIEHSFEAPLSIKTKFIGPLVVPVRWGYTTERDICSAMEGLNQEDVSCLFITGGNSATLVCRALGINSLQLQDEFEPGLPCGVAVDGPFAGRTVILKSGGFGETDVLCRIAKTYQPDSHRKIEDAH
;
A
#
# COMPACT_ATOMS: atom_id res chain seq x y z
N MET A 1 53.45 12.97 17.08
CA MET A 1 53.51 11.57 16.58
C MET A 1 52.35 10.83 17.23
N LEU A 2 51.23 10.82 16.59
CA LEU A 2 50.00 10.13 17.05
C LEU A 2 49.57 9.19 15.93
N THR A 3 49.76 7.92 16.17
CA THR A 3 49.43 6.82 15.27
C THR A 3 47.94 6.54 15.38
N PHE A 4 47.17 6.87 14.34
CA PHE A 4 45.78 6.42 14.23
C PHE A 4 45.69 5.18 13.36
N CYS A 5 45.42 4.04 14.00
CA CYS A 5 44.99 2.83 13.32
C CYS A 5 43.49 2.96 13.01
N PHE A 6 43.11 3.06 11.73
CA PHE A 6 41.72 2.97 11.30
C PHE A 6 41.37 1.52 11.00
N SER A 7 40.48 0.96 11.80
CA SER A 7 39.82 -0.30 11.52
C SER A 7 38.64 -0.03 10.60
N ILE A 8 38.72 -0.42 9.32
CA ILE A 8 37.63 -0.35 8.37
C ILE A 8 36.79 -1.60 8.55
N ARG A 9 35.77 -1.54 9.41
CA ARG A 9 34.59 -2.42 9.32
C ARG A 9 33.36 -1.77 9.98
N LYS A 10 32.29 -1.58 9.14
CA LYS A 10 30.88 -1.29 9.47
C LYS A 10 30.56 0.11 10.02
N ASN A 11 30.00 0.97 9.18
CA ASN A 11 28.69 1.64 9.26
C ASN A 11 28.67 2.91 8.42
N ALA A 12 28.10 2.82 7.22
CA ALA A 12 27.87 3.96 6.32
C ALA A 12 26.76 4.92 6.82
N ILE A 13 26.09 4.60 7.92
CA ILE A 13 24.95 5.39 8.45
C ILE A 13 25.45 6.53 9.37
N HIS A 14 26.51 6.33 10.15
CA HIS A 14 27.02 7.38 11.06
C HIS A 14 27.74 8.55 10.37
N ALA A 15 28.28 8.31 9.18
CA ALA A 15 29.00 9.38 8.44
C ALA A 15 28.07 10.52 7.95
N LYS A 16 26.75 10.31 7.88
CA LYS A 16 25.80 11.36 7.45
C LYS A 16 25.41 12.32 8.56
N GLU A 17 25.35 11.87 9.79
CA GLU A 17 24.99 12.72 10.94
C GLU A 17 26.13 13.65 11.36
N GLU A 18 27.39 13.19 11.29
CA GLU A 18 28.54 14.05 11.57
C GLU A 18 28.75 15.16 10.53
N VAL A 19 28.39 14.93 9.26
CA VAL A 19 28.46 15.95 8.21
C VAL A 19 27.40 17.04 8.40
N PHE A 20 26.23 16.71 8.94
CA PHE A 20 25.17 17.69 9.21
C PHE A 20 25.53 18.62 10.38
N CYS A 21 26.19 18.11 11.41
CA CYS A 21 26.66 18.93 12.53
C CYS A 21 27.76 19.93 12.12
N CYS A 22 28.63 19.57 11.18
CA CYS A 22 29.70 20.46 10.71
C CYS A 22 29.21 21.59 9.81
N VAL A 23 28.08 21.40 9.08
CA VAL A 23 27.51 22.41 8.19
C VAL A 23 26.74 23.49 8.97
N GLU A 24 26.13 23.14 10.10
CA GLU A 24 25.47 24.16 10.97
C GLU A 24 26.44 25.02 11.75
N ALA A 25 27.63 24.50 12.11
CA ALA A 25 28.66 25.29 12.83
C ALA A 25 29.25 26.42 11.98
N VAL A 26 29.20 26.34 10.65
CA VAL A 26 29.74 27.37 9.73
C VAL A 26 28.83 28.61 9.63
N LYS A 27 27.60 28.55 10.12
CA LYS A 27 26.65 29.67 10.06
C LYS A 27 26.78 30.68 11.21
N HIS A 28 27.68 30.51 12.17
CA HIS A 28 27.88 31.46 13.26
C HIS A 28 29.05 32.41 12.98
N PRO A 29 28.85 33.75 13.07
CA PRO A 29 29.86 34.75 12.69
C PRO A 29 31.12 34.82 13.55
N SER A 30 31.21 34.08 14.64
CA SER A 30 32.33 34.15 15.60
C SER A 30 33.51 33.19 15.33
N CYS A 31 33.39 32.31 14.33
CA CYS A 31 34.37 31.22 14.07
C CYS A 31 35.33 31.49 12.90
N ALA A 32 35.40 32.73 12.37
CA ALA A 32 36.12 33.05 11.12
C ALA A 32 37.59 33.49 11.33
N ARG A 33 38.28 33.09 12.39
CA ARG A 33 39.65 33.58 12.64
C ARG A 33 40.72 32.50 12.87
N ASP A 34 40.58 31.32 12.27
CA ASP A 34 41.64 30.32 12.37
C ASP A 34 42.09 29.82 10.99
N GLN A 35 43.37 30.13 10.64
CA GLN A 35 43.98 29.69 9.37
C GLN A 35 44.02 28.14 9.20
N GLY A 36 43.84 27.40 10.29
CA GLY A 36 43.74 25.94 10.30
C GLY A 36 42.48 25.39 9.59
N PHE A 37 41.38 26.15 9.64
CA PHE A 37 40.09 25.71 9.10
C PHE A 37 40.03 25.70 7.57
N SER A 38 40.72 26.68 6.95
CA SER A 38 40.81 26.75 5.47
C SER A 38 41.61 25.60 4.91
N THR A 39 42.65 25.12 5.59
CA THR A 39 43.49 23.99 5.17
C THR A 39 42.74 22.67 5.26
N LEU A 40 41.91 22.50 6.32
CA LEU A 40 41.07 21.28 6.49
C LEU A 40 39.96 21.22 5.43
N LEU A 41 39.35 22.33 5.11
CA LEU A 41 38.29 22.43 4.10
C LEU A 41 38.82 22.10 2.69
N ILE A 42 40.03 22.60 2.36
CA ILE A 42 40.69 22.32 1.08
C ILE A 42 41.12 20.83 1.01
N ALA A 43 41.58 20.25 2.09
CA ALA A 43 41.90 18.83 2.18
C ALA A 43 40.66 17.95 2.01
N TYR A 44 39.52 18.34 2.63
CA TYR A 44 38.25 17.63 2.51
C TYR A 44 37.67 17.74 1.07
N MET A 45 37.70 18.92 0.46
CA MET A 45 37.28 19.10 -0.94
C MET A 45 38.13 18.29 -1.90
N ARG A 46 39.46 18.17 -1.66
CA ARG A 46 40.34 17.27 -2.44
C ARG A 46 40.01 15.80 -2.25
N PHE A 47 39.65 15.37 -1.05
CA PHE A 47 39.28 13.98 -0.78
C PHE A 47 37.95 13.61 -1.46
N VAL A 48 36.96 14.51 -1.45
CA VAL A 48 35.66 14.35 -2.14
C VAL A 48 35.87 14.32 -3.65
N LEU A 49 36.70 15.21 -4.21
CA LEU A 49 37.03 15.20 -5.65
C LEU A 49 37.77 13.94 -6.08
N VAL A 50 38.72 13.45 -5.28
CA VAL A 50 39.43 12.19 -5.56
C VAL A 50 38.46 10.99 -5.48
N GLY A 51 37.52 11.01 -4.53
CA GLY A 51 36.47 9.98 -4.43
C GLY A 51 35.54 9.95 -5.66
N ILE A 52 35.18 11.12 -6.18
CA ILE A 52 34.34 11.24 -7.42
C ILE A 52 35.11 10.79 -8.65
N VAL A 53 36.40 11.15 -8.77
CA VAL A 53 37.25 10.73 -9.90
C VAL A 53 37.55 9.23 -9.84
N PHE A 54 37.71 8.67 -8.65
CA PHE A 54 37.92 7.23 -8.45
C PHE A 54 36.66 6.42 -8.80
N ARG A 55 35.48 6.92 -8.43
CA ARG A 55 34.19 6.30 -8.83
C ARG A 55 34.01 6.32 -10.35
N ARG A 56 34.33 7.43 -11.02
CA ARG A 56 34.23 7.51 -12.51
C ARG A 56 35.23 6.56 -13.21
N ARG A 57 36.46 6.45 -12.72
CA ARG A 57 37.44 5.51 -13.29
C ARG A 57 37.12 4.04 -13.03
N PHE A 58 36.45 3.72 -11.91
CA PHE A 58 36.04 2.35 -11.62
C PHE A 58 34.81 1.93 -12.43
N ALA A 59 33.86 2.86 -12.65
CA ALA A 59 32.69 2.64 -13.52
C ALA A 59 33.08 2.41 -15.00
N SER A 60 34.06 3.19 -15.53
CA SER A 60 34.60 3.04 -16.88
C SER A 60 35.30 1.69 -17.12
N LYS A 61 35.96 1.15 -16.08
CA LYS A 61 36.67 -0.14 -16.19
C LYS A 61 35.78 -1.36 -16.09
N MET A 62 34.52 -1.21 -15.61
CA MET A 62 33.52 -2.29 -15.49
C MET A 62 32.46 -2.29 -16.58
N GLY A 63 32.60 -1.46 -17.63
CA GLY A 63 31.63 -1.41 -18.72
C GLY A 63 30.25 -0.86 -18.32
N LEU A 64 30.17 -0.13 -17.20
CA LEU A 64 28.95 0.51 -16.69
C LEU A 64 28.79 1.97 -17.21
N GLU A 65 29.42 2.29 -18.32
CA GLU A 65 29.16 3.54 -19.02
C GLU A 65 27.89 3.35 -19.86
N ASN A 66 26.76 3.65 -19.27
CA ASN A 66 25.54 4.17 -19.86
C ASN A 66 24.39 4.10 -18.85
N VAL A 67 24.58 4.71 -17.67
CA VAL A 67 23.44 5.29 -16.97
C VAL A 67 23.41 6.74 -17.42
N SER A 68 22.81 6.97 -18.60
CA SER A 68 22.40 8.28 -19.06
C SER A 68 21.63 8.96 -17.94
N ALA A 69 21.89 10.24 -17.71
CA ALA A 69 20.97 11.12 -17.03
C ALA A 69 19.62 10.94 -17.74
N GLY A 70 18.75 10.09 -17.13
CA GLY A 70 17.52 9.69 -17.76
C GLY A 70 16.66 10.92 -17.93
N ASN A 71 16.26 11.12 -19.17
CA ASN A 71 15.04 11.80 -19.52
C ASN A 71 14.02 11.54 -18.41
N THR A 72 13.45 12.60 -17.84
CA THR A 72 12.21 12.55 -17.06
C THR A 72 11.06 12.23 -18.03
N SER A 73 11.06 11.01 -18.59
CA SER A 73 9.86 10.47 -19.21
C SER A 73 8.86 10.33 -18.08
N SER A 74 7.69 10.93 -18.20
CA SER A 74 6.56 10.72 -17.31
C SER A 74 6.42 9.22 -17.06
N ARG A 75 6.49 8.78 -15.81
CA ARG A 75 6.15 7.40 -15.45
C ARG A 75 4.71 7.19 -15.89
N ALA A 76 4.48 6.37 -16.89
CA ALA A 76 3.14 5.96 -17.25
C ALA A 76 2.68 5.03 -16.12
N GLY A 77 1.81 5.50 -15.19
CA GLY A 77 1.40 4.66 -14.09
C GLY A 77 0.47 5.34 -13.11
N VAL A 78 0.09 4.60 -12.08
CA VAL A 78 -0.80 5.03 -11.01
C VAL A 78 -0.08 5.04 -9.68
N VAL A 79 -0.23 6.11 -8.91
CA VAL A 79 0.09 6.10 -7.48
C VAL A 79 -1.18 6.12 -6.65
N ILE A 80 -1.30 5.18 -5.73
CA ILE A 80 -2.41 5.07 -4.78
C ILE A 80 -1.87 5.41 -3.38
N VAL A 81 -2.53 6.33 -2.68
CA VAL A 81 -2.17 6.69 -1.30
C VAL A 81 -3.33 6.34 -0.38
N ALA A 82 -3.15 5.37 0.49
CA ALA A 82 -4.15 4.85 1.41
C ALA A 82 -3.75 5.11 2.87
N ASP A 83 -4.74 5.13 3.74
CA ASP A 83 -4.59 5.36 5.18
C ASP A 83 -4.29 4.09 5.98
N ASP A 84 -4.51 2.90 5.37
CA ASP A 84 -4.12 1.59 5.92
C ASP A 84 -3.72 0.59 4.84
N LEU A 85 -3.00 -0.45 5.24
CA LEU A 85 -2.47 -1.49 4.35
C LEU A 85 -3.57 -2.26 3.62
N THR A 86 -4.64 -2.64 4.32
CA THR A 86 -5.73 -3.40 3.69
C THR A 86 -6.45 -2.56 2.63
N GLY A 87 -6.61 -1.27 2.89
CA GLY A 87 -7.17 -0.32 1.91
C GLY A 87 -6.25 -0.10 0.71
N ALA A 88 -4.93 -0.03 0.93
CA ALA A 88 -3.95 0.06 -0.15
C ALA A 88 -4.05 -1.15 -1.09
N CYS A 89 -4.06 -2.36 -0.50
CA CYS A 89 -4.18 -3.61 -1.27
C CYS A 89 -5.53 -3.73 -1.98
N ASP A 90 -6.64 -3.40 -1.31
CA ASP A 90 -8.02 -3.46 -1.85
C ASP A 90 -8.21 -2.55 -3.08
N ALA A 91 -7.59 -1.37 -3.09
CA ALA A 91 -7.63 -0.50 -4.26
C ALA A 91 -6.64 -0.93 -5.36
N ALA A 92 -5.45 -1.40 -4.98
CA ALA A 92 -4.38 -1.71 -5.92
C ALA A 92 -4.62 -3.04 -6.67
N VAL A 93 -5.26 -4.03 -6.02
CA VAL A 93 -5.53 -5.33 -6.63
C VAL A 93 -6.39 -5.22 -7.89
N ALA A 94 -7.23 -4.21 -7.99
CA ALA A 94 -8.00 -3.94 -9.20
C ALA A 94 -7.14 -3.83 -10.47
N PHE A 95 -5.94 -3.27 -10.34
CA PHE A 95 -4.99 -3.11 -11.44
C PHE A 95 -4.23 -4.41 -11.74
N SER A 96 -3.81 -5.14 -10.70
CA SER A 96 -3.16 -6.44 -10.91
C SER A 96 -4.09 -7.47 -11.53
N CYS A 97 -5.38 -7.46 -11.21
CA CYS A 97 -6.40 -8.27 -11.88
C CYS A 97 -6.52 -7.94 -13.39
N GLN A 98 -6.13 -6.73 -13.81
CA GLN A 98 -6.04 -6.36 -15.23
C GLN A 98 -4.66 -6.69 -15.84
N GLY A 99 -3.76 -7.37 -15.11
CA GLY A 99 -2.44 -7.76 -15.58
C GLY A 99 -1.39 -6.64 -15.51
N VAL A 100 -1.65 -5.57 -14.77
CA VAL A 100 -0.71 -4.46 -14.56
C VAL A 100 0.21 -4.79 -13.39
N GLU A 101 1.51 -4.57 -13.54
CA GLU A 101 2.48 -4.77 -12.46
C GLU A 101 2.18 -3.81 -11.32
N THR A 102 1.82 -4.38 -10.15
CA THR A 102 1.28 -3.63 -9.01
C THR A 102 2.02 -3.99 -7.74
N GLU A 103 2.64 -3.00 -7.10
CA GLU A 103 3.34 -3.14 -5.84
C GLU A 103 2.67 -2.30 -4.74
N VAL A 104 2.48 -2.90 -3.57
CA VAL A 104 2.06 -2.21 -2.36
C VAL A 104 3.26 -2.03 -1.44
N VAL A 105 3.58 -0.79 -1.11
CA VAL A 105 4.72 -0.41 -0.27
C VAL A 105 4.21 -0.03 1.12
N LEU A 106 4.62 -0.81 2.12
CA LEU A 106 4.21 -0.62 3.50
C LEU A 106 4.96 0.54 4.16
N ASN A 107 6.22 0.73 3.78
CA ASN A 107 6.99 1.89 4.22
C ASN A 107 7.02 2.94 3.10
N TRP A 108 6.10 3.89 3.13
CA TRP A 108 5.95 4.92 2.11
C TRP A 108 7.25 5.69 1.80
N ARG A 109 8.20 5.76 2.76
CA ARG A 109 9.52 6.38 2.54
C ARG A 109 10.35 5.64 1.48
N CYS A 110 10.06 4.37 1.26
CA CYS A 110 10.73 3.53 0.26
C CYS A 110 10.02 3.51 -1.09
N ALA A 111 8.82 4.08 -1.22
CA ALA A 111 7.97 4.01 -2.42
C ALA A 111 8.65 4.54 -3.70
N ARG A 112 9.57 5.50 -3.61
CA ARG A 112 10.34 6.01 -4.76
C ARG A 112 11.25 4.96 -5.42
N ASN A 113 11.52 3.86 -4.74
CA ASN A 113 12.41 2.80 -5.23
C ASN A 113 11.64 1.76 -6.06
N SER A 114 10.31 1.76 -6.01
CA SER A 114 9.49 0.86 -6.82
C SER A 114 9.60 1.20 -8.30
N SER A 115 9.65 0.16 -9.14
CA SER A 115 9.60 0.27 -10.61
C SER A 115 8.26 -0.19 -11.17
N ALA A 116 7.34 -0.64 -10.33
CA ALA A 116 6.01 -1.09 -10.75
C ALA A 116 5.21 0.03 -11.43
N GLU A 117 4.34 -0.35 -12.35
CA GLU A 117 3.46 0.60 -13.06
C GLU A 117 2.40 1.17 -12.13
N VAL A 118 1.93 0.38 -11.15
CA VAL A 118 1.04 0.81 -10.07
C VAL A 118 1.75 0.67 -8.74
N VAL A 119 1.86 1.77 -8.01
CA VAL A 119 2.46 1.80 -6.68
C VAL A 119 1.42 2.26 -5.68
N ALA A 120 1.01 1.37 -4.77
CA ALA A 120 0.16 1.72 -3.65
C ALA A 120 0.98 1.89 -2.38
N ILE A 121 0.60 2.88 -1.57
CA ILE A 121 1.34 3.31 -0.40
C ILE A 121 0.42 3.27 0.79
N ASP A 122 0.83 2.56 1.85
CA ASP A 122 0.23 2.65 3.17
C ASP A 122 0.89 3.80 3.96
N THR A 123 0.10 4.79 4.36
CA THR A 123 0.57 5.89 5.22
C THR A 123 0.44 5.58 6.71
N GLU A 124 -0.22 4.47 7.08
CA GLU A 124 -0.50 4.10 8.47
C GLU A 124 -1.12 5.27 9.26
N SER A 125 -2.06 5.99 8.66
CA SER A 125 -2.55 7.27 9.20
C SER A 125 -3.95 7.19 9.80
N ARG A 126 -4.62 6.05 9.70
CA ARG A 126 -6.01 5.88 10.15
C ARG A 126 -6.19 6.07 11.65
N GLU A 127 -5.33 5.47 12.47
CA GLU A 127 -5.49 5.37 13.93
C GLU A 127 -4.53 6.28 14.72
N ILE A 128 -3.93 7.25 14.05
CA ILE A 128 -3.02 8.23 14.69
C ILE A 128 -3.71 9.59 14.85
N PRO A 129 -3.17 10.50 15.67
CA PRO A 129 -3.70 11.86 15.77
C PRO A 129 -3.75 12.57 14.41
N VAL A 130 -4.81 13.35 14.20
CA VAL A 130 -5.07 14.04 12.92
C VAL A 130 -3.87 14.86 12.43
N GLN A 131 -3.19 15.57 13.32
CA GLN A 131 -2.03 16.41 12.99
C GLN A 131 -0.86 15.56 12.45
N GLU A 132 -0.67 14.37 12.98
CA GLU A 132 0.34 13.43 12.49
C GLU A 132 -0.06 12.84 11.13
N ALA A 133 -1.34 12.48 10.94
CA ALA A 133 -1.87 12.01 9.66
C ALA A 133 -1.66 13.06 8.55
N VAL A 134 -2.00 14.32 8.82
CA VAL A 134 -1.75 15.44 7.91
C VAL A 134 -0.26 15.56 7.57
N THR A 135 0.61 15.54 8.58
CA THR A 135 2.06 15.64 8.38
C THR A 135 2.61 14.50 7.53
N ARG A 136 2.07 13.27 7.65
CA ARG A 136 2.46 12.13 6.80
C ARG A 136 2.09 12.36 5.35
N LEU A 137 0.87 12.82 5.06
CA LEU A 137 0.43 13.11 3.70
C LEU A 137 1.23 14.25 3.05
N GLU A 138 1.50 15.33 3.79
CA GLU A 138 2.40 16.40 3.34
C GLU A 138 3.81 15.88 3.03
N SER A 139 4.29 14.92 3.83
CA SER A 139 5.60 14.29 3.61
C SER A 139 5.60 13.41 2.38
N VAL A 140 4.53 12.67 2.11
CA VAL A 140 4.34 11.90 0.87
C VAL A 140 4.39 12.83 -0.34
N SER A 141 3.63 13.95 -0.31
CA SER A 141 3.61 14.93 -1.40
C SER A 141 4.99 15.54 -1.69
N ARG A 142 5.79 15.79 -0.64
CA ARG A 142 7.14 16.37 -0.79
C ARG A 142 8.21 15.37 -1.22
N GLN A 143 8.08 14.10 -0.83
CA GLN A 143 9.13 13.08 -1.05
C GLN A 143 8.94 12.29 -2.32
N LEU A 144 7.73 12.18 -2.82
CA LEU A 144 7.42 11.50 -4.08
C LEU A 144 7.23 12.50 -5.21
N ASP A 145 7.80 12.21 -6.35
CA ASP A 145 7.48 12.96 -7.57
C ASP A 145 6.11 12.51 -8.10
N LEU A 146 5.04 13.01 -7.46
CA LEU A 146 3.66 12.68 -7.84
C LEU A 146 3.34 13.13 -9.28
N LYS A 147 4.08 14.11 -9.83
CA LYS A 147 3.90 14.58 -11.22
C LYS A 147 4.39 13.57 -12.25
N ALA A 148 5.24 12.63 -11.83
CA ALA A 148 5.72 11.57 -12.72
C ALA A 148 4.63 10.51 -13.01
N PHE A 149 3.58 10.42 -12.20
CA PHE A 149 2.46 9.50 -12.43
C PHE A 149 1.36 10.16 -13.27
N VAL A 150 0.72 9.36 -14.12
CA VAL A 150 -0.42 9.80 -14.93
C VAL A 150 -1.67 9.97 -14.06
N HIS A 151 -1.91 9.00 -13.17
CA HIS A 151 -3.04 9.02 -12.25
C HIS A 151 -2.58 9.06 -10.79
N ILE A 152 -3.19 9.94 -10.02
CA ILE A 152 -3.02 10.04 -8.58
C ILE A 152 -4.34 9.65 -7.93
N PHE A 153 -4.32 8.67 -7.04
CA PHE A 153 -5.50 8.15 -6.36
C PHE A 153 -5.34 8.25 -4.85
N LYS A 154 -6.25 8.96 -4.18
CA LYS A 154 -6.40 8.92 -2.72
C LYS A 154 -7.45 7.90 -2.37
N LYS A 155 -7.02 6.77 -1.78
CA LYS A 155 -7.94 5.77 -1.22
C LYS A 155 -8.50 6.26 0.09
N VAL A 156 -9.82 6.18 0.23
CA VAL A 156 -10.54 6.48 1.46
C VAL A 156 -11.25 5.23 1.98
N ASP A 157 -11.40 5.16 3.29
CA ASP A 157 -12.17 4.09 3.93
C ASP A 157 -13.64 4.17 3.52
N SER A 158 -14.25 3.04 3.12
CA SER A 158 -15.61 3.00 2.58
C SER A 158 -16.71 3.28 3.61
N VAL A 159 -16.35 3.37 4.90
CA VAL A 159 -17.22 3.78 6.01
C VAL A 159 -16.66 5.01 6.76
N PHE A 160 -15.65 5.66 6.19
CA PHE A 160 -15.07 6.93 6.64
C PHE A 160 -14.51 6.92 8.07
N ARG A 161 -13.84 5.83 8.46
CA ARG A 161 -13.10 5.73 9.72
C ARG A 161 -11.85 6.61 9.71
N GLY A 162 -11.37 6.90 10.91
CA GLY A 162 -10.12 7.63 11.11
C GLY A 162 -10.17 9.08 10.64
N ASN A 163 -9.06 9.55 10.11
CA ASN A 163 -8.83 10.94 9.74
C ASN A 163 -9.28 11.29 8.31
N THR A 164 -10.26 10.54 7.77
CA THR A 164 -10.63 10.56 6.33
C THR A 164 -10.82 11.97 5.76
N PHE A 165 -11.55 12.86 6.43
CA PHE A 165 -11.90 14.18 5.87
C PHE A 165 -10.75 15.18 5.95
N ASP A 166 -9.95 15.13 7.02
CA ASP A 166 -8.72 15.92 7.15
C ASP A 166 -7.68 15.48 6.13
N GLU A 167 -7.61 14.18 5.86
CA GLU A 167 -6.74 13.63 4.83
C GLU A 167 -7.19 14.02 3.42
N ILE A 168 -8.49 14.01 3.13
CA ILE A 168 -9.04 14.51 1.85
C ILE A 168 -8.66 16.00 1.68
N ALA A 169 -8.90 16.83 2.70
CA ALA A 169 -8.58 18.25 2.65
C ALA A 169 -7.08 18.49 2.41
N THR A 170 -6.23 17.73 3.09
CA THR A 170 -4.77 17.79 2.91
C THR A 170 -4.38 17.36 1.50
N THR A 171 -4.96 16.27 1.00
CA THR A 171 -4.65 15.72 -0.33
C THR A 171 -5.05 16.70 -1.44
N VAL A 172 -6.25 17.29 -1.35
CA VAL A 172 -6.73 18.29 -2.32
C VAL A 172 -5.82 19.53 -2.33
N ARG A 173 -5.26 19.93 -1.18
CA ARG A 173 -4.36 21.07 -1.06
C ARG A 173 -2.95 20.79 -1.54
N GLU A 174 -2.40 19.59 -1.24
CA GLU A 174 -0.97 19.31 -1.37
C GLU A 174 -0.62 18.52 -2.64
N PHE A 175 -1.56 17.73 -3.19
CA PHE A 175 -1.24 16.86 -4.31
C PHE A 175 -1.46 17.60 -5.64
N PRO A 176 -0.56 17.40 -6.63
CA PRO A 176 -0.63 18.12 -7.89
C PRO A 176 -1.83 17.67 -8.73
N SER A 177 -2.83 18.54 -8.86
CA SER A 177 -4.01 18.30 -9.70
C SER A 177 -4.62 19.62 -10.21
N ASP A 178 -5.29 19.55 -11.35
CA ASP A 178 -6.12 20.63 -11.86
C ASP A 178 -7.56 20.49 -11.36
N LEU A 179 -7.98 19.25 -11.10
CA LEU A 179 -9.30 18.87 -10.62
C LEU A 179 -9.20 17.66 -9.70
N ALA A 180 -9.82 17.71 -8.54
CA ALA A 180 -10.08 16.56 -7.69
C ALA A 180 -11.50 16.04 -7.92
N ILE A 181 -11.66 14.74 -8.15
CA ILE A 181 -12.95 14.07 -8.33
C ILE A 181 -13.09 13.02 -7.23
N MET A 182 -14.12 13.18 -6.40
CA MET A 182 -14.46 12.23 -5.34
C MET A 182 -15.69 11.42 -5.71
N ALA A 183 -15.59 10.09 -5.70
CA ALA A 183 -16.70 9.16 -5.82
C ALA A 183 -16.50 8.00 -4.83
N PRO A 184 -17.04 8.06 -3.60
CA PRO A 184 -16.70 7.14 -2.53
C PRO A 184 -17.49 5.84 -2.55
N ALA A 185 -18.48 5.68 -3.41
CA ALA A 185 -19.35 4.51 -3.49
C ALA A 185 -18.56 3.22 -3.84
N TYR A 186 -19.13 2.08 -3.45
CA TYR A 186 -18.75 0.75 -3.86
C TYR A 186 -20.00 -0.14 -3.96
N PRO A 187 -20.78 0.01 -5.05
CA PRO A 187 -22.09 -0.63 -5.18
C PRO A 187 -22.03 -2.17 -5.09
N ALA A 188 -21.01 -2.80 -5.68
CA ALA A 188 -20.80 -4.25 -5.60
C ALA A 188 -20.70 -4.77 -4.16
N LEU A 189 -20.33 -3.92 -3.20
CA LEU A 189 -20.29 -4.25 -1.78
C LEU A 189 -21.39 -3.56 -0.97
N GLY A 190 -22.50 -3.14 -1.61
CA GLY A 190 -23.66 -2.53 -0.95
C GLY A 190 -23.38 -1.13 -0.40
N ARG A 191 -22.43 -0.37 -1.01
CA ARG A 191 -22.13 1.01 -0.61
C ARG A 191 -22.47 1.95 -1.75
N THR A 192 -23.58 2.69 -1.60
CA THR A 192 -24.08 3.60 -2.62
C THR A 192 -24.03 5.04 -2.14
N SER A 193 -23.97 6.00 -3.06
CA SER A 193 -24.01 7.42 -2.77
C SER A 193 -25.13 8.10 -3.53
N MET A 194 -25.93 8.89 -2.82
CA MET A 194 -27.00 9.71 -3.38
C MET A 194 -27.18 10.99 -2.56
N ASP A 195 -27.24 12.12 -3.23
CA ASP A 195 -27.36 13.46 -2.63
C ASP A 195 -26.29 13.74 -1.55
N GLY A 196 -25.06 13.25 -1.79
CA GLY A 196 -23.94 13.41 -0.87
C GLY A 196 -24.04 12.56 0.41
N ILE A 197 -24.98 11.62 0.45
CA ILE A 197 -25.15 10.65 1.55
C ILE A 197 -24.71 9.28 1.07
N VAL A 198 -23.73 8.70 1.75
CA VAL A 198 -23.32 7.32 1.51
C VAL A 198 -24.14 6.38 2.39
N ARG A 199 -24.79 5.42 1.76
CA ARG A 199 -25.50 4.31 2.42
C ARG A 199 -24.64 3.06 2.35
N VAL A 200 -24.55 2.37 3.47
CA VAL A 200 -23.83 1.09 3.61
C VAL A 200 -24.84 0.05 4.04
N HIS A 201 -25.03 -0.97 3.22
CA HIS A 201 -25.84 -2.13 3.54
C HIS A 201 -24.91 -3.34 3.68
N ASP A 202 -24.78 -3.84 4.88
CA ASP A 202 -23.97 -5.02 5.20
C ASP A 202 -24.65 -5.88 6.26
N ILE A 203 -23.99 -6.95 6.72
CA ILE A 203 -24.53 -7.88 7.72
C ILE A 203 -24.83 -7.21 9.09
N VAL A 204 -24.27 -6.05 9.37
CA VAL A 204 -24.52 -5.28 10.60
C VAL A 204 -25.80 -4.46 10.49
N GLY A 205 -26.29 -4.29 9.25
CA GLY A 205 -27.49 -3.52 8.93
C GLY A 205 -27.21 -2.33 8.03
N GLU A 206 -28.20 -1.45 7.92
CA GLU A 206 -28.08 -0.23 7.14
C GLU A 206 -27.51 0.92 7.97
N ARG A 207 -26.50 1.61 7.42
CA ARG A 207 -25.87 2.79 8.03
C ARG A 207 -25.75 3.89 6.98
N THR A 208 -25.84 5.14 7.40
CA THR A 208 -25.74 6.31 6.53
C THR A 208 -24.64 7.25 7.02
N PHE A 209 -23.93 7.87 6.07
CA PHE A 209 -22.89 8.84 6.31
C PHE A 209 -23.18 10.11 5.52
N ALA A 210 -23.41 11.24 6.21
CA ALA A 210 -23.58 12.56 5.60
C ALA A 210 -22.22 13.10 5.12
N VAL A 211 -21.72 12.55 4.01
CA VAL A 211 -20.37 12.85 3.49
C VAL A 211 -20.28 14.30 3.04
N TRP A 212 -21.34 14.80 2.40
CA TRP A 212 -21.44 16.18 1.97
C TRP A 212 -21.22 17.17 3.12
N ASP A 213 -21.93 16.99 4.22
CA ASP A 213 -21.84 17.86 5.39
C ASP A 213 -20.45 17.81 6.02
N ARG A 214 -19.85 16.61 6.07
CA ARG A 214 -18.51 16.42 6.62
C ARG A 214 -17.41 17.05 5.76
N LEU A 215 -17.55 17.03 4.43
CA LEU A 215 -16.65 17.74 3.52
C LEU A 215 -16.71 19.26 3.77
N HIS A 216 -17.93 19.83 3.91
CA HIS A 216 -18.08 21.23 4.23
C HIS A 216 -17.49 21.60 5.59
N ALA A 217 -17.68 20.75 6.60
CA ALA A 217 -17.08 20.95 7.94
C ALA A 217 -15.55 20.90 7.89
N ALA A 218 -14.96 20.16 6.96
CA ALA A 218 -13.51 20.14 6.70
C ALA A 218 -13.02 21.31 5.82
N GLY A 219 -13.89 22.29 5.54
CA GLY A 219 -13.55 23.46 4.71
C GLY A 219 -13.51 23.18 3.20
N LEU A 220 -14.02 22.03 2.78
CA LEU A 220 -14.12 21.65 1.36
C LEU A 220 -15.52 21.99 0.83
N HIS A 221 -15.58 22.58 -0.35
CA HIS A 221 -16.84 22.99 -0.99
C HIS A 221 -16.91 22.40 -2.40
N PRO A 222 -17.16 21.08 -2.53
CA PRO A 222 -17.21 20.43 -3.84
C PRO A 222 -18.42 20.86 -4.66
N ARG A 223 -18.28 20.86 -5.98
CA ARG A 223 -19.41 20.85 -6.88
C ARG A 223 -20.03 19.47 -6.89
N HIS A 224 -21.37 19.38 -6.81
CA HIS A 224 -22.07 18.10 -6.81
C HIS A 224 -22.48 17.66 -8.22
N ILE A 225 -22.22 16.40 -8.56
CA ILE A 225 -22.73 15.72 -9.75
C ILE A 225 -23.54 14.51 -9.28
N PRO A 226 -24.87 14.48 -9.55
CA PRO A 226 -25.71 13.35 -9.17
C PRO A 226 -25.44 12.10 -10.03
N ALA A 227 -25.78 10.93 -9.49
CA ALA A 227 -25.75 9.64 -10.17
C ALA A 227 -26.72 9.56 -11.38
N GLY A 228 -26.63 8.49 -12.17
CA GLY A 228 -27.50 8.22 -13.30
C GLY A 228 -27.19 9.04 -14.56
N ARG A 229 -25.95 9.56 -14.67
CA ARG A 229 -25.50 10.33 -15.84
C ARG A 229 -24.62 9.48 -16.76
N THR A 230 -24.71 9.77 -18.06
CA THR A 230 -23.78 9.23 -19.05
C THR A 230 -22.40 9.86 -18.90
N SER A 231 -21.36 9.23 -19.44
CA SER A 231 -19.99 9.77 -19.42
C SER A 231 -19.88 11.14 -20.12
N GLU A 232 -20.67 11.40 -21.14
CA GLU A 232 -20.76 12.68 -21.85
C GLU A 232 -21.33 13.79 -20.94
N GLU A 233 -22.41 13.49 -20.23
CA GLU A 233 -23.02 14.41 -19.28
C GLU A 233 -22.10 14.71 -18.09
N VAL A 234 -21.43 13.69 -17.57
CA VAL A 234 -20.39 13.87 -16.53
C VAL A 234 -19.26 14.75 -17.05
N ALA A 235 -18.70 14.47 -18.23
CA ALA A 235 -17.64 15.28 -18.83
C ALA A 235 -18.09 16.74 -19.04
N GLY A 236 -19.34 16.96 -19.49
CA GLY A 236 -19.93 18.28 -19.62
C GLY A 236 -20.00 19.01 -18.28
N ALA A 237 -20.51 18.35 -17.24
CA ALA A 237 -20.62 18.92 -15.89
C ALA A 237 -19.22 19.24 -15.28
N LEU A 238 -18.22 18.38 -15.50
CA LEU A 238 -16.84 18.60 -15.04
C LEU A 238 -16.21 19.82 -15.75
N ARG A 239 -16.42 19.98 -17.06
CA ARG A 239 -15.94 21.17 -17.82
C ARG A 239 -16.58 22.46 -17.29
N VAL A 240 -17.89 22.45 -17.05
CA VAL A 240 -18.60 23.60 -16.48
C VAL A 240 -18.03 23.92 -15.09
N SER A 241 -17.82 22.91 -14.25
CA SER A 241 -17.21 23.09 -12.92
C SER A 241 -15.84 23.76 -12.99
N LEU A 242 -14.98 23.33 -13.91
CA LEU A 242 -13.64 23.94 -14.13
C LEU A 242 -13.75 25.39 -14.63
N GLN A 243 -14.70 25.68 -15.55
CA GLN A 243 -14.93 27.04 -16.06
C GLN A 243 -15.44 27.99 -14.97
N GLU A 244 -16.27 27.49 -14.04
CA GLU A 244 -16.74 28.22 -12.88
C GLU A 244 -15.68 28.36 -11.76
N GLY A 245 -14.49 27.76 -11.93
CA GLY A 245 -13.37 27.84 -10.98
C GLY A 245 -13.41 26.78 -9.88
N HIS A 246 -14.34 25.81 -9.93
CA HIS A 246 -14.36 24.70 -8.98
C HIS A 246 -13.21 23.73 -9.27
N ARG A 247 -12.46 23.38 -8.23
CA ARG A 247 -11.31 22.44 -8.30
C ARG A 247 -11.57 21.15 -7.58
N PHE A 248 -12.72 20.99 -6.94
CA PHE A 248 -13.14 19.78 -6.25
C PHE A 248 -14.60 19.47 -6.60
N VAL A 249 -14.82 18.25 -7.06
CA VAL A 249 -16.14 17.74 -7.47
C VAL A 249 -16.46 16.46 -6.71
N TYR A 250 -17.67 16.37 -6.20
CA TYR A 250 -18.21 15.17 -5.59
C TYR A 250 -19.23 14.53 -6.54
N CYS A 251 -19.03 13.27 -6.89
CA CYS A 251 -19.91 12.51 -7.75
C CYS A 251 -20.63 11.42 -6.95
N ASP A 252 -21.96 11.44 -6.99
CA ASP A 252 -22.73 10.30 -6.52
C ASP A 252 -22.61 9.11 -7.46
N ALA A 253 -22.76 7.91 -6.91
CA ALA A 253 -22.85 6.67 -7.66
C ALA A 253 -23.73 5.66 -6.91
N TYR A 254 -24.73 5.15 -7.59
CA TYR A 254 -25.64 4.13 -7.09
C TYR A 254 -25.33 2.75 -7.67
N SER A 255 -24.68 2.71 -8.84
CA SER A 255 -24.31 1.52 -9.58
C SER A 255 -22.84 1.56 -9.97
N GLU A 256 -22.27 0.40 -10.37
CA GLU A 256 -20.93 0.34 -10.97
C GLU A 256 -20.87 1.15 -12.27
N GLU A 257 -21.94 1.20 -13.04
CA GLU A 257 -22.00 1.99 -14.29
C GLU A 257 -21.87 3.49 -14.01
N ASP A 258 -22.40 3.99 -12.89
CA ASP A 258 -22.19 5.39 -12.48
C ASP A 258 -20.70 5.66 -12.23
N LEU A 259 -19.97 4.75 -11.54
CA LEU A 259 -18.54 4.89 -11.32
C LEU A 259 -17.76 4.88 -12.64
N HIS A 260 -18.14 4.00 -13.57
CA HIS A 260 -17.57 3.98 -14.92
C HIS A 260 -17.86 5.27 -15.69
N ALA A 261 -19.06 5.83 -15.56
CA ALA A 261 -19.41 7.09 -16.19
C ALA A 261 -18.58 8.25 -15.64
N VAL A 262 -18.33 8.27 -14.31
CA VAL A 262 -17.45 9.25 -13.66
C VAL A 262 -16.03 9.16 -14.19
N VAL A 263 -15.46 7.96 -14.24
CA VAL A 263 -14.09 7.76 -14.75
C VAL A 263 -13.97 8.15 -16.21
N ARG A 264 -14.83 7.62 -17.09
CA ARG A 264 -14.82 7.94 -18.53
C ARG A 264 -15.08 9.42 -18.78
N GLY A 265 -15.93 10.05 -17.96
CA GLY A 265 -16.21 11.48 -18.04
C GLY A 265 -14.98 12.31 -17.68
N GLY A 266 -14.25 11.92 -16.63
CA GLY A 266 -13.00 12.55 -16.21
C GLY A 266 -11.89 12.40 -17.26
N GLU A 267 -11.70 11.18 -17.79
CA GLU A 267 -10.66 10.90 -18.82
C GLU A 267 -10.86 11.69 -20.13
N LYS A 268 -12.08 12.18 -20.41
CA LYS A 268 -12.34 13.09 -21.54
C LYS A 268 -11.87 14.53 -21.30
N LEU A 269 -11.30 14.82 -20.14
CA LEU A 269 -10.74 16.11 -19.81
C LEU A 269 -9.20 16.01 -19.98
N GLU A 270 -8.62 16.95 -20.69
CA GLU A 270 -7.16 17.05 -20.86
C GLU A 270 -6.55 17.81 -19.67
N VAL A 271 -6.81 17.33 -18.45
CA VAL A 271 -6.33 17.94 -17.20
C VAL A 271 -5.85 16.85 -16.24
N ARG A 272 -4.99 17.21 -15.32
CA ARG A 272 -4.52 16.30 -14.28
C ARG A 272 -5.61 16.12 -13.22
N ILE A 273 -6.07 14.88 -13.06
CA ILE A 273 -7.10 14.53 -12.09
C ILE A 273 -6.50 13.86 -10.86
N LEU A 274 -6.91 14.31 -9.69
CA LEU A 274 -6.77 13.61 -8.42
C LEU A 274 -8.06 12.81 -8.19
N TRP A 275 -7.97 11.50 -8.26
CA TRP A 275 -9.07 10.59 -7.96
C TRP A 275 -9.15 10.34 -6.45
N ILE A 276 -10.35 10.46 -5.87
CA ILE A 276 -10.58 10.24 -4.44
C ILE A 276 -11.75 9.28 -4.29
N GLY A 277 -11.54 8.12 -3.66
CA GLY A 277 -12.65 7.17 -3.51
C GLY A 277 -12.28 5.90 -2.76
N SER A 278 -13.26 5.01 -2.65
CA SER A 278 -13.09 3.65 -2.16
C SER A 278 -12.48 2.74 -3.24
N ALA A 279 -12.35 1.44 -2.96
CA ALA A 279 -11.91 0.47 -3.96
C ALA A 279 -12.86 0.41 -5.18
N GLY A 280 -14.17 0.71 -5.03
CA GLY A 280 -15.10 0.75 -6.17
C GLY A 280 -14.65 1.71 -7.27
N LEU A 281 -14.24 2.93 -6.92
CA LEU A 281 -13.68 3.87 -7.90
C LEU A 281 -12.35 3.37 -8.48
N ALA A 282 -11.50 2.72 -7.68
CA ALA A 282 -10.23 2.14 -8.16
C ALA A 282 -10.49 1.02 -9.19
N HIS A 283 -11.48 0.15 -8.94
CA HIS A 283 -11.91 -0.88 -9.90
C HIS A 283 -12.42 -0.26 -11.21
N ALA A 284 -13.28 0.76 -11.13
CA ALA A 284 -13.74 1.47 -12.31
C ALA A 284 -12.58 2.11 -13.09
N LEU A 285 -11.60 2.71 -12.41
CA LEU A 285 -10.41 3.28 -13.02
C LEU A 285 -9.56 2.21 -13.72
N ALA A 286 -9.26 1.11 -13.04
CA ALA A 286 -8.47 0.00 -13.58
C ALA A 286 -9.09 -0.60 -14.85
N LEU A 287 -10.40 -0.84 -14.84
CA LEU A 287 -11.14 -1.37 -16.00
C LEU A 287 -11.17 -0.40 -17.20
N ASN A 288 -11.28 0.90 -16.93
CA ASN A 288 -11.28 1.89 -18.02
C ASN A 288 -9.87 2.11 -18.59
N MET A 289 -8.85 2.10 -17.75
CA MET A 289 -7.46 2.15 -18.20
C MET A 289 -7.09 0.94 -19.07
N SER A 290 -7.57 -0.26 -18.77
CA SER A 290 -7.25 -1.47 -19.55
C SER A 290 -7.74 -1.37 -21.00
N SER A 291 -8.79 -0.61 -21.28
CA SER A 291 -9.27 -0.36 -22.63
C SER A 291 -8.37 0.60 -23.47
N ASP A 292 -7.62 1.49 -22.79
CA ASP A 292 -6.67 2.43 -23.42
C ASP A 292 -5.20 2.06 -23.24
N ILE A 293 -4.88 1.24 -22.24
CA ILE A 293 -3.52 0.78 -21.86
C ILE A 293 -2.82 0.03 -23.01
N GLY A 294 -3.56 -0.61 -23.91
CA GLY A 294 -2.99 -1.21 -25.12
C GLY A 294 -2.20 -0.24 -26.01
N LYS A 295 -2.24 1.06 -25.73
CA LYS A 295 -1.56 2.09 -26.50
C LYS A 295 -0.33 2.70 -25.82
N HIS A 296 -0.23 2.67 -24.49
CA HIS A 296 0.77 3.46 -23.74
C HIS A 296 1.53 2.73 -22.63
N LEU A 297 1.02 1.61 -22.11
CA LEU A 297 1.72 0.79 -21.12
C LEU A 297 2.14 -0.54 -21.76
N SER A 298 3.19 -1.14 -21.27
CA SER A 298 3.63 -2.47 -21.69
C SER A 298 2.70 -3.56 -21.14
N PHE A 299 1.39 -3.42 -21.42
CA PHE A 299 0.38 -4.38 -21.05
C PHE A 299 0.74 -5.76 -21.60
N ARG A 300 1.03 -6.69 -20.71
CA ARG A 300 1.25 -8.10 -21.03
C ARG A 300 0.27 -8.94 -20.24
N PRO A 301 -0.96 -9.19 -20.77
CA PRO A 301 -1.90 -10.08 -20.12
C PRO A 301 -1.23 -11.43 -19.82
N GLY A 302 -1.28 -11.86 -18.56
CA GLY A 302 -0.79 -13.19 -18.17
C GLY A 302 0.71 -13.27 -17.81
N GLN A 303 1.45 -12.16 -17.69
CA GLN A 303 2.87 -12.20 -17.32
C GLN A 303 3.18 -11.87 -15.86
N VAL A 304 2.21 -11.50 -15.01
CA VAL A 304 2.45 -11.57 -13.56
C VAL A 304 2.51 -13.07 -13.22
N PRO A 305 3.68 -13.62 -12.87
CA PRO A 305 3.77 -15.04 -12.57
C PRO A 305 2.89 -15.32 -11.35
N ARG A 306 1.79 -16.04 -11.55
CA ARG A 306 1.06 -16.58 -10.40
C ARG A 306 2.01 -17.55 -9.72
N VAL A 307 2.44 -17.22 -8.52
CA VAL A 307 3.23 -18.17 -7.73
C VAL A 307 2.33 -19.36 -7.44
N ALA A 308 2.73 -20.53 -7.98
CA ALA A 308 2.00 -21.76 -7.70
C ALA A 308 2.00 -22.00 -6.19
N PRO A 309 0.88 -22.46 -5.60
CA PRO A 309 0.83 -22.77 -4.19
C PRO A 309 2.00 -23.70 -3.82
N SER A 310 2.90 -23.24 -2.97
CA SER A 310 3.96 -24.08 -2.42
C SER A 310 3.37 -25.01 -1.36
N SER A 311 3.89 -26.22 -1.24
CA SER A 311 3.51 -27.10 -0.13
C SER A 311 4.11 -26.55 1.18
N GLY A 312 3.30 -26.40 2.20
CA GLY A 312 3.74 -25.89 3.50
C GLY A 312 2.55 -25.61 4.44
N ILE A 313 2.83 -24.92 5.53
CA ILE A 313 1.84 -24.54 6.53
C ILE A 313 1.17 -23.24 6.10
N VAL A 314 -0.14 -23.15 6.25
CA VAL A 314 -0.84 -21.88 6.23
C VAL A 314 -0.81 -21.28 7.62
N VAL A 315 -0.34 -20.04 7.75
CA VAL A 315 -0.38 -19.29 9.00
C VAL A 315 -1.46 -18.23 8.93
N PHE A 316 -2.46 -18.35 9.80
CA PHE A 316 -3.56 -17.40 9.94
C PHE A 316 -3.28 -16.44 11.09
N PHE A 317 -2.93 -15.20 10.79
CA PHE A 317 -2.89 -14.11 11.76
C PHE A 317 -4.28 -13.47 11.86
N VAL A 318 -4.95 -13.68 12.99
CA VAL A 318 -6.35 -13.27 13.18
C VAL A 318 -6.44 -12.11 14.15
N GLY A 319 -6.63 -10.91 13.59
CA GLY A 319 -6.68 -9.66 14.36
C GLY A 319 -7.98 -8.88 14.24
N SER A 320 -9.04 -9.49 13.71
CA SER A 320 -10.34 -8.84 13.57
C SER A 320 -11.40 -9.48 14.47
N ASP A 321 -12.08 -8.65 15.25
CA ASP A 321 -13.24 -9.05 16.08
C ASP A 321 -14.57 -8.96 15.31
N HIS A 322 -14.54 -8.69 14.00
CA HIS A 322 -15.74 -8.57 13.19
C HIS A 322 -16.53 -9.90 13.18
N PRO A 323 -17.88 -9.89 13.32
CA PRO A 323 -18.70 -11.11 13.37
C PRO A 323 -18.43 -12.08 12.21
N VAL A 324 -18.27 -11.60 10.97
CA VAL A 324 -17.90 -12.42 9.82
C VAL A 324 -16.61 -13.20 10.08
N THR A 325 -15.56 -12.55 10.59
CA THR A 325 -14.30 -13.23 10.89
C THR A 325 -14.47 -14.28 11.97
N GLN A 326 -15.30 -14.02 12.99
CA GLN A 326 -15.56 -14.99 14.05
C GLN A 326 -16.29 -16.23 13.51
N GLU A 327 -17.30 -16.04 12.65
CA GLU A 327 -17.99 -17.15 11.98
C GLU A 327 -17.04 -17.97 11.09
N GLN A 328 -16.16 -17.32 10.35
CA GLN A 328 -15.14 -17.96 9.53
C GLN A 328 -14.17 -18.79 10.38
N MET A 329 -13.76 -18.29 11.54
CA MET A 329 -12.92 -19.02 12.49
C MET A 329 -13.64 -20.23 13.09
N ILE A 330 -14.93 -20.10 13.40
CA ILE A 330 -15.75 -21.23 13.87
C ILE A 330 -15.83 -22.31 12.77
N SER A 331 -16.03 -21.90 11.52
CA SER A 331 -16.06 -22.81 10.37
C SER A 331 -14.72 -23.54 10.19
N LEU A 332 -13.60 -22.80 10.24
CA LEU A 332 -12.25 -23.37 10.13
C LEU A 332 -11.98 -24.43 11.19
N ARG A 333 -12.27 -24.11 12.47
CA ARG A 333 -12.09 -25.02 13.61
C ARG A 333 -12.92 -26.29 13.51
N LYS A 334 -14.11 -26.23 12.89
CA LYS A 334 -14.98 -27.39 12.69
C LYS A 334 -14.50 -28.33 11.57
N GLN A 335 -13.86 -27.79 10.54
CA GLN A 335 -13.53 -28.51 9.31
C GLN A 335 -12.06 -28.92 9.23
N THR A 336 -11.19 -28.37 10.08
CA THR A 336 -9.74 -28.53 9.97
C THR A 336 -9.12 -28.69 11.38
N ASN A 337 -8.11 -29.55 11.49
CA ASN A 337 -7.30 -29.64 12.71
C ASN A 337 -6.41 -28.41 12.81
N VAL A 338 -6.89 -27.39 13.51
CA VAL A 338 -6.18 -26.12 13.70
C VAL A 338 -5.19 -26.24 14.85
N ILE A 339 -3.98 -25.72 14.67
CA ILE A 339 -3.00 -25.53 15.74
C ILE A 339 -3.12 -24.08 16.20
N GLU A 340 -3.52 -23.87 17.44
CA GLU A 340 -3.64 -22.50 17.99
C GLU A 340 -2.38 -22.12 18.76
N HIS A 341 -1.80 -20.97 18.39
CA HIS A 341 -0.70 -20.38 19.15
C HIS A 341 -1.22 -19.67 20.39
N SER A 342 -0.51 -19.87 21.51
CA SER A 342 -0.73 -19.11 22.74
C SER A 342 0.59 -18.42 23.12
N PHE A 343 0.53 -17.12 23.36
CA PHE A 343 1.71 -16.35 23.81
C PHE A 343 2.10 -16.68 25.27
N GLU A 344 1.17 -17.24 26.04
CA GLU A 344 1.44 -17.70 27.42
C GLU A 344 2.13 -19.07 27.47
N ALA A 345 1.90 -19.89 26.43
CA ALA A 345 2.47 -21.23 26.31
C ALA A 345 2.95 -21.45 24.87
N PRO A 346 4.15 -20.94 24.49
CA PRO A 346 4.65 -21.04 23.14
C PRO A 346 4.82 -22.50 22.71
N LEU A 347 4.36 -22.81 21.49
CA LEU A 347 4.44 -24.15 20.92
C LEU A 347 5.91 -24.54 20.71
N SER A 348 6.29 -25.72 21.19
CA SER A 348 7.58 -26.33 20.82
C SER A 348 7.46 -26.91 19.42
N ILE A 349 8.08 -26.27 18.42
CA ILE A 349 7.96 -26.58 16.98
C ILE A 349 8.64 -27.91 16.55
N LYS A 350 8.91 -28.82 17.46
CA LYS A 350 9.37 -30.18 17.12
C LYS A 350 8.26 -31.10 16.59
N THR A 351 7.02 -30.65 16.58
CA THR A 351 5.86 -31.41 16.09
C THR A 351 5.66 -31.14 14.59
N LYS A 352 5.59 -32.20 13.76
CA LYS A 352 5.11 -32.08 12.38
C LYS A 352 3.75 -31.41 12.41
N PHE A 353 3.64 -30.24 11.79
CA PHE A 353 2.34 -29.55 11.67
C PHE A 353 1.40 -30.37 10.80
N ILE A 354 0.32 -30.87 11.36
CA ILE A 354 -0.70 -31.64 10.65
C ILE A 354 -1.85 -30.72 10.17
N GLY A 355 -1.87 -29.44 10.59
CA GLY A 355 -2.91 -28.47 10.26
C GLY A 355 -2.39 -27.03 10.20
N PRO A 356 -3.24 -26.07 9.80
CA PRO A 356 -2.88 -24.67 9.76
C PRO A 356 -2.61 -24.11 11.16
N LEU A 357 -1.67 -23.17 11.23
CA LEU A 357 -1.34 -22.44 12.45
C LEU A 357 -2.22 -21.18 12.56
N VAL A 358 -2.88 -20.99 13.67
CA VAL A 358 -3.64 -19.77 14.00
C VAL A 358 -2.91 -18.99 15.09
N VAL A 359 -2.57 -17.75 14.76
CA VAL A 359 -1.93 -16.80 15.68
C VAL A 359 -2.93 -15.67 15.95
N PRO A 360 -3.49 -15.56 17.16
CA PRO A 360 -4.37 -14.45 17.50
C PRO A 360 -3.56 -13.16 17.62
N VAL A 361 -4.06 -12.08 17.01
CA VAL A 361 -3.42 -10.75 17.07
C VAL A 361 -4.40 -9.79 17.74
N ARG A 362 -4.03 -9.19 18.85
CA ARG A 362 -4.84 -8.20 19.56
C ARG A 362 -4.20 -6.84 19.46
N TRP A 363 -4.86 -5.93 18.71
CA TRP A 363 -4.37 -4.56 18.55
C TRP A 363 -4.16 -3.87 19.91
N GLY A 364 -3.01 -3.22 20.07
CA GLY A 364 -2.61 -2.56 21.31
C GLY A 364 -2.05 -3.49 22.41
N TYR A 365 -2.12 -4.82 22.22
CA TYR A 365 -1.58 -5.80 23.16
C TYR A 365 -0.50 -6.70 22.55
N THR A 366 -0.75 -7.23 21.33
CA THR A 366 0.25 -8.04 20.61
C THR A 366 1.34 -7.14 20.07
N THR A 367 2.61 -7.52 20.30
CA THR A 367 3.79 -6.78 19.85
C THR A 367 4.46 -7.46 18.66
N GLU A 368 5.38 -6.76 17.97
CA GLU A 368 6.22 -7.35 16.93
C GLU A 368 7.02 -8.55 17.46
N ARG A 369 7.49 -8.48 18.71
CA ARG A 369 8.22 -9.58 19.37
C ARG A 369 7.36 -10.82 19.54
N ASP A 370 6.08 -10.65 19.86
CA ASP A 370 5.14 -11.77 20.01
C ASP A 370 4.93 -12.46 18.65
N ILE A 371 4.77 -11.69 17.59
CA ILE A 371 4.65 -12.22 16.21
C ILE A 371 5.93 -12.98 15.82
N CYS A 372 7.12 -12.41 16.06
CA CYS A 372 8.38 -13.09 15.81
C CYS A 372 8.49 -14.40 16.60
N SER A 373 8.08 -14.40 17.88
CA SER A 373 8.08 -15.59 18.73
C SER A 373 7.11 -16.67 18.22
N ALA A 374 5.94 -16.27 17.71
CA ALA A 374 4.97 -17.21 17.12
C ALA A 374 5.52 -17.89 15.84
N MET A 375 6.45 -17.26 15.15
CA MET A 375 7.10 -17.78 13.94
C MET A 375 8.47 -18.42 14.21
N GLU A 376 8.91 -18.47 15.47
CA GLU A 376 10.21 -19.04 15.85
C GLU A 376 10.28 -20.52 15.47
N GLY A 377 11.33 -20.90 14.73
CA GLY A 377 11.54 -22.27 14.23
C GLY A 377 10.79 -22.61 12.94
N LEU A 378 9.99 -21.70 12.37
CA LEU A 378 9.46 -21.82 11.01
C LEU A 378 10.39 -21.10 10.02
N ASN A 379 10.84 -21.82 9.01
CA ASN A 379 11.61 -21.26 7.91
C ASN A 379 10.68 -20.88 6.75
N GLN A 380 11.19 -20.11 5.81
CA GLN A 380 10.47 -19.76 4.59
C GLN A 380 9.89 -20.99 3.89
N GLU A 381 10.63 -22.10 3.82
CA GLU A 381 10.22 -23.34 3.14
C GLU A 381 9.05 -24.06 3.84
N ASP A 382 8.90 -23.85 5.14
CA ASP A 382 7.82 -24.46 5.93
C ASP A 382 6.48 -23.76 5.75
N VAL A 383 6.48 -22.49 5.29
CA VAL A 383 5.28 -21.66 5.15
C VAL A 383 4.87 -21.57 3.68
N SER A 384 3.63 -21.93 3.37
CA SER A 384 3.05 -21.79 2.04
C SER A 384 2.29 -20.48 1.85
N CYS A 385 1.58 -20.02 2.88
CA CYS A 385 0.76 -18.83 2.83
C CYS A 385 0.70 -18.15 4.20
N LEU A 386 0.80 -16.84 4.20
CA LEU A 386 0.51 -15.96 5.32
C LEU A 386 -0.86 -15.31 5.06
N PHE A 387 -1.86 -15.68 5.85
CA PHE A 387 -3.16 -15.02 5.83
C PHE A 387 -3.27 -14.05 6.98
N ILE A 388 -3.67 -12.82 6.72
CA ILE A 388 -3.74 -11.79 7.77
C ILE A 388 -5.07 -11.07 7.68
N THR A 389 -5.81 -11.00 8.80
CA THR A 389 -7.07 -10.25 8.87
C THR A 389 -7.01 -9.12 9.89
N GLY A 390 -7.53 -7.95 9.46
CA GLY A 390 -7.53 -6.69 10.20
C GLY A 390 -6.41 -5.75 9.74
N GLY A 391 -6.74 -4.49 9.39
CA GLY A 391 -5.81 -3.53 8.81
C GLY A 391 -4.58 -3.27 9.68
N ASN A 392 -4.81 -2.88 10.94
CA ASN A 392 -3.70 -2.61 11.88
C ASN A 392 -2.86 -3.86 12.17
N SER A 393 -3.51 -5.04 12.23
CA SER A 393 -2.83 -6.32 12.41
C SER A 393 -1.99 -6.68 11.20
N ALA A 394 -2.43 -6.34 9.99
CA ALA A 394 -1.67 -6.59 8.77
C ALA A 394 -0.36 -5.81 8.76
N THR A 395 -0.40 -4.53 9.08
CA THR A 395 0.80 -3.70 9.18
C THR A 395 1.75 -4.19 10.28
N LEU A 396 1.22 -4.54 11.47
CA LEU A 396 2.01 -5.10 12.58
C LEU A 396 2.72 -6.39 12.17
N VAL A 397 1.98 -7.35 11.58
CA VAL A 397 2.53 -8.65 11.17
C VAL A 397 3.57 -8.48 10.07
N CYS A 398 3.28 -7.71 9.02
CA CYS A 398 4.23 -7.47 7.94
C CYS A 398 5.52 -6.82 8.47
N ARG A 399 5.41 -5.83 9.36
CA ARG A 399 6.57 -5.19 9.98
C ARG A 399 7.39 -6.17 10.81
N ALA A 400 6.74 -6.96 11.67
CA ALA A 400 7.41 -7.98 12.49
C ALA A 400 8.14 -9.03 11.65
N LEU A 401 7.58 -9.40 10.50
CA LEU A 401 8.17 -10.37 9.57
C LEU A 401 9.15 -9.73 8.56
N GLY A 402 9.43 -8.43 8.66
CA GLY A 402 10.35 -7.71 7.78
C GLY A 402 9.85 -7.59 6.34
N ILE A 403 8.53 -7.69 6.12
CA ILE A 403 7.91 -7.50 4.80
C ILE A 403 7.66 -6.00 4.61
N ASN A 404 8.35 -5.38 3.65
CA ASN A 404 8.23 -3.95 3.36
C ASN A 404 7.42 -3.67 2.09
N SER A 405 7.27 -4.67 1.21
CA SER A 405 6.41 -4.55 0.03
C SER A 405 5.79 -5.88 -0.40
N LEU A 406 4.65 -5.77 -1.08
CA LEU A 406 3.89 -6.89 -1.62
C LEU A 406 3.69 -6.68 -3.12
N GLN A 407 4.09 -7.65 -3.93
CA GLN A 407 3.71 -7.73 -5.35
C GLN A 407 2.31 -8.34 -5.45
N LEU A 408 1.30 -7.54 -5.75
CA LEU A 408 -0.06 -8.05 -5.91
C LEU A 408 -0.20 -8.89 -7.18
N GLN A 409 -1.03 -9.90 -7.13
CA GLN A 409 -1.29 -10.81 -8.24
C GLN A 409 -2.78 -10.84 -8.64
N ASP A 410 -3.66 -11.16 -7.69
CA ASP A 410 -5.09 -11.38 -7.93
C ASP A 410 -5.85 -11.24 -6.61
N GLU A 411 -7.14 -11.47 -6.63
CA GLU A 411 -7.94 -11.70 -5.43
C GLU A 411 -8.16 -13.21 -5.24
N PHE A 412 -8.04 -13.69 -4.02
CA PHE A 412 -8.46 -15.07 -3.70
C PHE A 412 -9.98 -15.23 -3.86
N GLU A 413 -10.72 -14.22 -3.42
CA GLU A 413 -12.11 -13.89 -3.75
C GLU A 413 -12.31 -12.38 -3.56
N PRO A 414 -13.43 -11.79 -4.05
CA PRO A 414 -13.63 -10.34 -3.97
C PRO A 414 -13.40 -9.77 -2.57
N GLY A 415 -12.49 -8.80 -2.46
CA GLY A 415 -12.10 -8.16 -1.20
C GLY A 415 -11.03 -8.92 -0.38
N LEU A 416 -10.43 -9.98 -0.96
CA LEU A 416 -9.30 -10.70 -0.38
C LEU A 416 -8.08 -10.61 -1.32
N PRO A 417 -7.38 -9.48 -1.37
CA PRO A 417 -6.20 -9.32 -2.20
C PRO A 417 -5.12 -10.34 -1.86
N CYS A 418 -4.56 -10.93 -2.90
CA CYS A 418 -3.52 -11.95 -2.85
C CYS A 418 -2.27 -11.43 -3.57
N GLY A 419 -1.13 -11.54 -2.94
CA GLY A 419 0.15 -11.15 -3.48
C GLY A 419 1.29 -12.00 -2.94
N VAL A 420 2.50 -11.57 -3.22
CA VAL A 420 3.73 -12.22 -2.79
C VAL A 420 4.59 -11.21 -2.04
N ALA A 421 5.14 -11.61 -0.90
CA ALA A 421 6.12 -10.80 -0.20
C ALA A 421 7.37 -10.60 -1.08
N VAL A 422 7.78 -9.35 -1.31
CA VAL A 422 8.92 -9.04 -2.18
C VAL A 422 10.24 -9.19 -1.42
N ASP A 423 10.22 -8.92 -0.13
CA ASP A 423 11.40 -8.87 0.71
C ASP A 423 11.20 -9.54 2.08
N GLY A 424 12.24 -9.52 2.90
CA GLY A 424 12.25 -10.14 4.23
C GLY A 424 12.45 -11.66 4.22
N PRO A 425 12.39 -12.28 5.41
CA PRO A 425 12.59 -13.72 5.58
C PRO A 425 11.56 -14.60 4.86
N PHE A 426 10.41 -14.04 4.52
CA PHE A 426 9.32 -14.73 3.82
C PHE A 426 9.14 -14.26 2.37
N ALA A 427 10.18 -13.66 1.76
CA ALA A 427 10.17 -13.26 0.36
C ALA A 427 9.77 -14.43 -0.55
N GLY A 428 8.90 -14.18 -1.54
CA GLY A 428 8.37 -15.20 -2.43
C GLY A 428 7.20 -16.02 -1.86
N ARG A 429 6.77 -15.77 -0.62
CA ARG A 429 5.59 -16.44 -0.03
C ARG A 429 4.31 -15.68 -0.30
N THR A 430 3.24 -16.45 -0.52
CA THR A 430 1.90 -15.88 -0.71
C THR A 430 1.44 -15.17 0.56
N VAL A 431 0.92 -13.96 0.39
CA VAL A 431 0.28 -13.16 1.43
C VAL A 431 -1.14 -12.86 0.99
N ILE A 432 -2.12 -13.23 1.80
CA ILE A 432 -3.52 -12.90 1.58
C ILE A 432 -3.96 -11.97 2.70
N LEU A 433 -4.51 -10.82 2.33
CA LEU A 433 -5.02 -9.84 3.27
C LEU A 433 -6.54 -9.82 3.24
N LYS A 434 -7.15 -9.56 4.40
CA LYS A 434 -8.60 -9.50 4.54
C LYS A 434 -9.01 -8.39 5.50
N SER A 435 -9.88 -7.50 5.06
CA SER A 435 -10.66 -6.68 5.98
C SER A 435 -11.67 -7.53 6.74
N GLY A 436 -11.97 -7.18 8.00
CA GLY A 436 -12.75 -8.04 8.90
C GLY A 436 -14.09 -8.51 8.36
N GLY A 437 -14.80 -7.66 7.63
CA GLY A 437 -16.17 -7.91 7.14
C GLY A 437 -16.27 -8.62 5.78
N PHE A 438 -15.16 -9.04 5.17
CA PHE A 438 -15.16 -9.64 3.83
C PHE A 438 -15.07 -11.16 3.84
N GLY A 439 -15.44 -11.76 2.72
CA GLY A 439 -15.32 -13.18 2.43
C GLY A 439 -16.45 -14.04 2.98
N GLU A 440 -16.72 -15.16 2.31
CA GLU A 440 -17.73 -16.14 2.70
C GLU A 440 -17.34 -16.88 3.98
N THR A 441 -18.31 -17.51 4.64
CA THR A 441 -18.12 -18.20 5.94
C THR A 441 -17.06 -19.31 5.89
N ASP A 442 -16.88 -19.95 4.72
CA ASP A 442 -15.94 -21.06 4.52
C ASP A 442 -14.57 -20.64 3.93
N VAL A 443 -14.35 -19.34 3.72
CA VAL A 443 -13.16 -18.84 3.00
C VAL A 443 -11.84 -19.30 3.63
N LEU A 444 -11.74 -19.32 4.95
CA LEU A 444 -10.52 -19.79 5.63
C LEU A 444 -10.27 -21.27 5.39
N CYS A 445 -11.35 -22.08 5.32
CA CYS A 445 -11.24 -23.50 4.97
C CYS A 445 -10.76 -23.70 3.54
N ARG A 446 -11.23 -22.85 2.60
CA ARG A 446 -10.79 -22.89 1.20
C ARG A 446 -9.32 -22.47 1.06
N ILE A 447 -8.89 -21.44 1.77
CA ILE A 447 -7.47 -21.02 1.82
C ILE A 447 -6.60 -22.16 2.36
N ALA A 448 -6.98 -22.76 3.51
CA ALA A 448 -6.25 -23.89 4.07
C ALA A 448 -6.12 -25.04 3.06
N LYS A 449 -7.20 -25.45 2.40
CA LYS A 449 -7.19 -26.50 1.37
C LYS A 449 -6.32 -26.17 0.17
N THR A 450 -6.31 -24.91 -0.25
CA THR A 450 -5.56 -24.45 -1.43
C THR A 450 -4.04 -24.45 -1.18
N TYR A 451 -3.61 -24.02 0.00
CA TYR A 451 -2.20 -23.79 0.28
C TYR A 451 -1.57 -24.82 1.23
N GLN A 452 -2.36 -25.75 1.79
CA GLN A 452 -1.86 -26.84 2.61
C GLN A 452 -2.32 -28.18 1.99
N PRO A 453 -1.44 -28.89 1.28
CA PRO A 453 -1.81 -30.16 0.66
C PRO A 453 -2.19 -31.20 1.73
N ASP A 454 -3.25 -31.95 1.47
CA ASP A 454 -3.72 -33.05 2.33
C ASP A 454 -2.55 -33.95 2.71
N SER A 455 -2.23 -34.00 3.99
CA SER A 455 -1.23 -34.92 4.57
C SER A 455 -1.62 -36.41 4.40
N HIS A 456 -2.81 -36.71 3.89
CA HIS A 456 -3.30 -38.06 3.62
C HIS A 456 -2.76 -38.71 2.35
N ARG A 457 -2.18 -37.97 1.39
CA ARG A 457 -1.61 -38.55 0.15
C ARG A 457 -0.25 -39.20 0.30
N LYS A 458 0.48 -39.02 1.41
CA LYS A 458 1.83 -39.59 1.60
C LYS A 458 1.88 -40.90 2.39
N ILE A 459 0.75 -41.46 2.79
CA ILE A 459 0.71 -42.75 3.54
C ILE A 459 0.40 -43.93 2.61
N GLU A 460 -0.16 -43.74 1.41
CA GLU A 460 -0.50 -44.85 0.49
C GLU A 460 0.62 -45.23 -0.47
N ASP A 461 1.66 -44.40 -0.65
CA ASP A 461 2.78 -44.74 -1.56
C ASP A 461 4.01 -45.35 -0.86
N ALA A 462 3.88 -45.80 0.40
CA ALA A 462 4.96 -46.41 1.20
C ALA A 462 4.64 -47.83 1.67
N HIS A 463 3.91 -48.60 0.84
CA HIS A 463 3.78 -50.07 1.02
C HIS A 463 4.09 -50.85 -0.26
#